data_5d73dcca08aa44eebd3d4956f78c156c
#
_entry.id   5d73dcca08aa44eebd3d4956f78c156c
#
_cell.length_a   1.000
_cell.length_b   1.000
_cell.length_c   1.000
_cell.angle_alpha   90.00
_cell.angle_beta   90.00
_cell.angle_gamma   90.00
#
_symmetry.space_group_name_H-M   'P 1'
#
loop_
_entity.id
_entity.type
_entity.pdbx_description
1 polymer ?
#
loop_
_entity_poly.entity_id
_entity_poly.type
_entity_poly.pdbx_seq_one_letter_code
_entity_poly.pdbx_strand_id
1 'polypeptide(L)'
;MRTNFLLCLAVLLFVSTSSAFQTKPTDYVIGPQDVLSIAVFDQEDLGGKFPVDSDGTFTFPLIGRVKAGGLTLRELEAEIERLLKDGFFKDPQIAVGVEQYRSQKIHVVGEVRTAGTFPLTGDMTLIEAIARAGSTLPTAAGEVLIVRAKTATTPDNPLLPGAENVEVTTVDLKQLQSGALSRNAALRDGDTIFVPRAESVYVFGQVRNPGAYPIQTSTTVLQALSLAGGVTERGAIGRIRIVRIEKGKTVEVRVKLTDIVRAGDTIIVPERFF
;
A
#
# COMPACT_ATOMS: atom_id res chain seq x y z
N MET A 1 70.04 1.67 -32.50
CA MET A 1 69.63 2.05 -31.16
C MET A 1 68.18 2.51 -31.23
N ARG A 2 67.26 1.62 -30.97
CA ARG A 2 65.82 1.89 -30.96
C ARG A 2 65.24 1.21 -29.73
N THR A 3 64.88 1.99 -28.74
CA THR A 3 64.24 1.58 -27.51
C THR A 3 62.72 1.65 -27.72
N ASN A 4 62.08 0.49 -27.75
CA ASN A 4 60.63 0.36 -27.79
C ASN A 4 60.07 0.50 -26.38
N PHE A 5 59.23 1.50 -26.15
CA PHE A 5 58.49 1.74 -24.92
C PHE A 5 57.15 1.03 -25.05
N LEU A 6 56.98 -0.09 -24.37
CA LEU A 6 55.72 -0.84 -24.27
C LEU A 6 54.86 -0.23 -23.18
N LEU A 7 53.77 0.45 -23.60
CA LEU A 7 52.79 1.02 -22.72
C LEU A 7 51.72 -0.06 -22.40
N CYS A 8 51.82 -0.66 -21.20
CA CYS A 8 50.80 -1.56 -20.70
C CYS A 8 49.59 -0.75 -20.20
N LEU A 9 48.49 -0.75 -20.97
CA LEU A 9 47.22 -0.20 -20.58
C LEU A 9 46.46 -1.23 -19.73
N ALA A 10 46.50 -1.09 -18.40
CA ALA A 10 45.70 -1.88 -17.48
C ALA A 10 44.25 -1.34 -17.45
N VAL A 11 43.35 -2.03 -18.12
CA VAL A 11 41.92 -1.80 -18.03
C VAL A 11 41.39 -2.42 -16.75
N LEU A 12 41.18 -1.62 -15.71
CA LEU A 12 40.51 -2.01 -14.48
C LEU A 12 38.99 -2.12 -14.78
N LEU A 13 38.54 -3.36 -14.96
CA LEU A 13 37.10 -3.70 -14.99
C LEU A 13 36.54 -3.57 -13.56
N PHE A 14 35.86 -2.45 -13.29
CA PHE A 14 35.00 -2.29 -12.13
C PHE A 14 33.76 -3.15 -12.35
N VAL A 15 33.74 -4.36 -11.83
CA VAL A 15 32.54 -5.16 -11.69
C VAL A 15 31.72 -4.58 -10.54
N SER A 16 30.77 -3.72 -10.87
CA SER A 16 29.74 -3.26 -9.92
C SER A 16 28.84 -4.44 -9.60
N THR A 17 29.07 -5.09 -8.46
CA THR A 17 28.13 -6.06 -7.89
C THR A 17 26.90 -5.31 -7.42
N SER A 18 25.89 -5.22 -8.29
CA SER A 18 24.55 -4.83 -7.89
C SER A 18 24.00 -5.93 -7.00
N SER A 19 24.08 -5.74 -5.68
CA SER A 19 23.32 -6.54 -4.72
C SER A 19 21.82 -6.26 -4.97
N ALA A 20 21.21 -7.07 -5.82
CA ALA A 20 19.76 -7.13 -5.88
C ALA A 20 19.30 -7.58 -4.48
N PHE A 21 18.63 -6.69 -3.76
CA PHE A 21 17.85 -7.04 -2.59
C PHE A 21 16.73 -7.97 -3.07
N GLN A 22 17.02 -9.26 -3.11
CA GLN A 22 15.99 -10.27 -3.18
C GLN A 22 15.29 -10.28 -1.83
N THR A 23 14.17 -9.57 -1.73
CA THR A 23 13.22 -9.82 -0.65
C THR A 23 12.78 -11.26 -0.80
N LYS A 24 13.28 -12.12 0.11
CA LYS A 24 12.82 -13.50 0.24
C LYS A 24 11.30 -13.45 0.43
N PRO A 25 10.50 -14.15 -0.38
CA PRO A 25 9.07 -14.21 -0.15
C PRO A 25 8.84 -14.64 1.30
N THR A 26 8.05 -13.86 2.02
CA THR A 26 7.72 -14.17 3.41
C THR A 26 6.70 -15.29 3.34
N ASP A 27 7.13 -16.55 3.59
CA ASP A 27 6.22 -17.69 3.61
C ASP A 27 5.08 -17.38 4.60
N TYR A 28 3.83 -17.60 4.18
CA TYR A 28 2.66 -17.42 5.02
C TYR A 28 2.79 -18.23 6.30
N VAL A 29 2.60 -17.59 7.45
CA VAL A 29 2.60 -18.24 8.76
C VAL A 29 1.16 -18.50 9.16
N ILE A 30 0.84 -19.77 9.40
CA ILE A 30 -0.49 -20.23 9.78
C ILE A 30 -0.87 -19.68 11.14
N GLY A 31 -2.08 -19.17 11.26
CA GLY A 31 -2.61 -18.66 12.52
C GLY A 31 -3.95 -19.29 12.92
N PRO A 32 -4.45 -18.95 14.13
CA PRO A 32 -5.76 -19.40 14.59
C PRO A 32 -6.89 -18.97 13.65
N GLN A 33 -7.92 -19.81 13.51
CA GLN A 33 -9.10 -19.63 12.66
C GLN A 33 -8.86 -19.82 11.15
N ASP A 34 -7.62 -20.00 10.68
CA ASP A 34 -7.37 -20.39 9.30
C ASP A 34 -8.02 -21.75 9.00
N VAL A 35 -8.44 -21.94 7.78
CA VAL A 35 -8.91 -23.24 7.31
C VAL A 35 -7.89 -23.79 6.33
N LEU A 36 -7.25 -24.89 6.70
CA LEU A 36 -6.26 -25.58 5.88
C LEU A 36 -6.95 -26.56 4.94
N SER A 37 -6.43 -26.70 3.74
CA SER A 37 -6.73 -27.76 2.80
C SER A 37 -5.54 -28.71 2.77
N ILE A 38 -5.72 -29.93 3.23
CA ILE A 38 -4.65 -30.94 3.29
C ILE A 38 -5.04 -32.11 2.38
N ALA A 39 -4.10 -32.55 1.55
CA ALA A 39 -4.24 -33.73 0.72
C ALA A 39 -3.06 -34.66 0.97
N VAL A 40 -3.35 -35.94 1.10
CA VAL A 40 -2.36 -37.02 1.19
C VAL A 40 -2.47 -37.85 -0.08
N PHE A 41 -1.36 -38.00 -0.81
CA PHE A 41 -1.33 -38.73 -2.05
C PHE A 41 -1.75 -40.17 -1.82
N ASP A 42 -2.62 -40.70 -2.69
CA ASP A 42 -3.16 -42.08 -2.64
C ASP A 42 -3.93 -42.41 -1.35
N GLN A 43 -4.39 -41.39 -0.60
CA GLN A 43 -5.16 -41.54 0.64
C GLN A 43 -6.22 -40.44 0.73
N GLU A 44 -7.30 -40.56 -0.08
CA GLU A 44 -8.37 -39.52 -0.13
C GLU A 44 -9.09 -39.38 1.22
N ASP A 45 -9.20 -40.43 2.00
CA ASP A 45 -9.87 -40.47 3.31
C ASP A 45 -9.14 -39.62 4.37
N LEU A 46 -7.86 -39.32 4.16
CA LEU A 46 -7.05 -38.44 5.02
C LEU A 46 -7.06 -36.98 4.55
N GLY A 47 -7.55 -36.72 3.33
CA GLY A 47 -7.67 -35.39 2.76
C GLY A 47 -8.89 -34.62 3.29
N GLY A 48 -8.82 -33.28 3.29
CA GLY A 48 -9.98 -32.48 3.66
C GLY A 48 -9.67 -31.06 4.07
N LYS A 49 -10.68 -30.44 4.69
CA LYS A 49 -10.58 -29.07 5.24
C LYS A 49 -10.48 -29.14 6.75
N PHE A 50 -9.43 -28.52 7.28
CA PHE A 50 -9.09 -28.57 8.70
C PHE A 50 -9.05 -27.15 9.26
N PRO A 51 -10.04 -26.72 10.09
CA PRO A 51 -9.98 -25.46 10.78
C PRO A 51 -8.93 -25.50 11.90
N VAL A 52 -8.13 -24.45 12.01
CA VAL A 52 -7.16 -24.26 13.09
C VAL A 52 -7.87 -23.64 14.28
N ASP A 53 -7.83 -24.31 15.40
CA ASP A 53 -8.43 -23.87 16.68
C ASP A 53 -7.73 -22.61 17.23
N SER A 54 -8.32 -21.98 18.24
CA SER A 54 -7.79 -20.77 18.89
C SER A 54 -6.44 -20.97 19.55
N ASP A 55 -6.07 -22.20 19.90
CA ASP A 55 -4.77 -22.58 20.46
C ASP A 55 -3.71 -22.88 19.38
N GLY A 56 -4.06 -22.71 18.10
CA GLY A 56 -3.17 -22.96 16.95
C GLY A 56 -3.02 -24.44 16.60
N THR A 57 -3.90 -25.32 17.07
CA THR A 57 -3.90 -26.75 16.73
C THR A 57 -5.09 -27.11 15.84
N PHE A 58 -5.04 -28.27 15.19
CA PHE A 58 -6.17 -28.88 14.52
C PHE A 58 -6.12 -30.41 14.69
N THR A 59 -7.25 -31.08 14.48
CA THR A 59 -7.31 -32.54 14.58
C THR A 59 -7.18 -33.18 13.20
N PHE A 60 -6.16 -34.03 13.05
CA PHE A 60 -5.92 -34.79 11.82
C PHE A 60 -6.18 -36.27 12.03
N PRO A 61 -6.77 -37.00 11.06
CA PRO A 61 -7.01 -38.43 11.17
C PRO A 61 -5.72 -39.20 11.48
N LEU A 62 -5.82 -40.29 12.23
CA LEU A 62 -4.75 -41.16 12.68
C LEU A 62 -3.77 -40.60 13.69
N ILE A 63 -3.30 -39.33 13.53
CA ILE A 63 -2.26 -38.72 14.36
C ILE A 63 -2.81 -37.75 15.44
N GLY A 64 -4.13 -37.49 15.44
CA GLY A 64 -4.77 -36.68 16.46
C GLY A 64 -4.49 -35.20 16.33
N ARG A 65 -4.21 -34.53 17.45
CA ARG A 65 -3.97 -33.04 17.47
C ARG A 65 -2.57 -32.70 16.96
N VAL A 66 -2.54 -31.85 15.96
CA VAL A 66 -1.33 -31.34 15.33
C VAL A 66 -1.25 -29.82 15.51
N LYS A 67 -0.09 -29.31 15.85
CA LYS A 67 0.14 -27.87 15.96
C LYS A 67 0.47 -27.29 14.59
N ALA A 68 -0.36 -26.34 14.12
CA ALA A 68 -0.15 -25.60 12.88
C ALA A 68 0.23 -24.13 13.13
N GLY A 69 -0.32 -23.54 14.19
CA GLY A 69 -0.13 -22.12 14.48
C GLY A 69 1.35 -21.77 14.73
N GLY A 70 1.82 -20.75 13.98
CA GLY A 70 3.22 -20.31 14.02
C GLY A 70 4.13 -21.03 13.02
N LEU A 71 3.64 -22.07 12.31
CA LEU A 71 4.38 -22.77 11.26
C LEU A 71 4.05 -22.20 9.87
N THR A 72 5.00 -22.29 8.96
CA THR A 72 4.75 -22.12 7.53
C THR A 72 4.06 -23.36 6.95
N LEU A 73 3.47 -23.27 5.75
CA LEU A 73 2.86 -24.42 5.10
C LEU A 73 3.85 -25.57 4.92
N ARG A 74 5.07 -25.28 4.54
CA ARG A 74 6.14 -26.29 4.35
C ARG A 74 6.58 -26.95 5.66
N GLU A 75 6.66 -26.18 6.74
CA GLU A 75 6.97 -26.74 8.05
C GLU A 75 5.85 -27.65 8.54
N LEU A 76 4.58 -27.28 8.27
CA LEU A 76 3.44 -28.13 8.60
C LEU A 76 3.41 -29.41 7.75
N GLU A 77 3.70 -29.33 6.44
CA GLU A 77 3.85 -30.50 5.58
C GLU A 77 4.87 -31.49 6.16
N ALA A 78 6.06 -30.99 6.50
CA ALA A 78 7.13 -31.80 7.07
C ALA A 78 6.74 -32.41 8.43
N GLU A 79 6.00 -31.68 9.27
CA GLU A 79 5.56 -32.18 10.57
C GLU A 79 4.50 -33.27 10.44
N ILE A 80 3.51 -33.10 9.54
CA ILE A 80 2.49 -34.12 9.27
C ILE A 80 3.15 -35.39 8.66
N GLU A 81 4.08 -35.20 7.71
CA GLU A 81 4.84 -36.30 7.12
C GLU A 81 5.60 -37.07 8.19
N ARG A 82 6.29 -36.39 9.10
CA ARG A 82 7.02 -37.00 10.20
C ARG A 82 6.09 -37.83 11.11
N LEU A 83 4.92 -37.27 11.47
CA LEU A 83 3.96 -37.92 12.34
C LEU A 83 3.32 -39.14 11.67
N LEU A 84 3.02 -39.10 10.37
CA LEU A 84 2.45 -40.20 9.62
C LEU A 84 3.48 -41.31 9.35
N LYS A 85 4.76 -41.01 9.24
CA LYS A 85 5.85 -42.00 9.15
C LYS A 85 6.01 -42.81 10.45
N ASP A 86 5.56 -42.27 11.57
CA ASP A 86 5.65 -42.95 12.86
C ASP A 86 4.50 -43.97 13.02
N GLY A 87 4.63 -45.06 12.32
CA GLY A 87 3.77 -46.26 12.45
C GLY A 87 2.56 -46.38 11.50
N PHE A 88 2.31 -45.39 10.63
CA PHE A 88 1.16 -45.41 9.71
C PHE A 88 1.56 -45.63 8.25
N PHE A 89 2.52 -44.84 7.75
CA PHE A 89 2.90 -44.86 6.33
C PHE A 89 4.43 -44.87 6.17
N LYS A 90 4.92 -45.54 5.11
CA LYS A 90 6.34 -45.62 4.85
C LYS A 90 6.91 -44.32 4.23
N ASP A 91 6.17 -43.71 3.30
CA ASP A 91 6.60 -42.49 2.58
C ASP A 91 5.37 -41.70 2.11
N PRO A 92 4.61 -41.05 3.04
CA PRO A 92 3.44 -40.29 2.70
C PRO A 92 3.85 -38.99 2.00
N GLN A 93 3.16 -38.66 0.90
CA GLN A 93 3.31 -37.39 0.18
C GLN A 93 2.16 -36.48 0.58
N ILE A 94 2.47 -35.31 1.14
CA ILE A 94 1.48 -34.40 1.72
C ILE A 94 1.55 -33.06 1.02
N ALA A 95 0.40 -32.49 0.70
CA ALA A 95 0.25 -31.14 0.21
C ALA A 95 -0.64 -30.36 1.17
N VAL A 96 -0.16 -29.24 1.68
CA VAL A 96 -0.91 -28.33 2.54
C VAL A 96 -1.11 -27.00 1.85
N GLY A 97 -2.34 -26.53 1.80
CA GLY A 97 -2.72 -25.21 1.32
C GLY A 97 -3.62 -24.49 2.33
N VAL A 98 -3.84 -23.19 2.14
CA VAL A 98 -4.82 -22.44 2.90
C VAL A 98 -6.09 -22.28 2.06
N GLU A 99 -7.17 -22.88 2.51
CA GLU A 99 -8.50 -22.73 1.90
C GLU A 99 -9.12 -21.37 2.25
N GLN A 100 -8.98 -20.94 3.52
CA GLN A 100 -9.49 -19.67 3.98
C GLN A 100 -8.50 -19.00 4.92
N TYR A 101 -8.02 -17.82 4.50
CA TYR A 101 -7.17 -16.94 5.29
C TYR A 101 -8.03 -16.12 6.24
N ARG A 102 -7.91 -16.33 7.55
CA ARG A 102 -8.71 -15.63 8.56
C ARG A 102 -7.86 -15.07 9.70
N SER A 103 -6.68 -15.63 9.93
CA SER A 103 -5.81 -15.25 11.04
C SER A 103 -5.11 -13.91 10.81
N GLN A 104 -4.75 -13.62 9.58
CA GLN A 104 -4.04 -12.39 9.21
C GLN A 104 -4.93 -11.49 8.38
N LYS A 105 -4.95 -10.19 8.69
CA LYS A 105 -5.83 -9.21 8.08
C LYS A 105 -5.15 -7.86 7.93
N ILE A 106 -5.60 -7.10 6.95
CA ILE A 106 -5.26 -5.70 6.75
C ILE A 106 -6.54 -4.87 6.77
N HIS A 107 -6.40 -3.61 7.10
CA HIS A 107 -7.48 -2.64 7.07
C HIS A 107 -7.26 -1.65 5.94
N VAL A 108 -8.29 -1.40 5.13
CA VAL A 108 -8.27 -0.35 4.10
C VAL A 108 -9.34 0.67 4.43
N VAL A 109 -8.95 1.91 4.65
CA VAL A 109 -9.85 2.99 5.09
C VAL A 109 -9.60 4.28 4.32
N GLY A 110 -10.61 5.15 4.27
CA GLY A 110 -10.55 6.44 3.58
C GLY A 110 -11.19 6.43 2.20
N GLU A 111 -10.62 7.17 1.25
CA GLU A 111 -11.20 7.43 -0.08
C GLU A 111 -10.96 6.25 -1.05
N VAL A 112 -11.54 5.09 -0.73
CA VAL A 112 -11.60 3.88 -1.57
C VAL A 112 -13.05 3.48 -1.82
N ARG A 113 -13.32 2.67 -2.83
CA ARG A 113 -14.69 2.23 -3.13
C ARG A 113 -15.28 1.35 -2.04
N THR A 114 -14.48 0.44 -1.53
CA THR A 114 -14.90 -0.54 -0.50
C THR A 114 -13.90 -0.48 0.63
N ALA A 115 -14.17 0.36 1.62
CA ALA A 115 -13.42 0.38 2.86
C ALA A 115 -13.79 -0.83 3.72
N GLY A 116 -12.83 -1.40 4.43
CA GLY A 116 -13.07 -2.56 5.29
C GLY A 116 -11.82 -3.33 5.64
N THR A 117 -12.04 -4.51 6.20
CA THR A 117 -10.98 -5.45 6.56
C THR A 117 -10.88 -6.52 5.48
N PHE A 118 -9.67 -6.78 5.03
CA PHE A 118 -9.38 -7.77 4.01
C PHE A 118 -8.41 -8.81 4.55
N PRO A 119 -8.60 -10.09 4.21
CA PRO A 119 -7.63 -11.12 4.58
C PRO A 119 -6.29 -10.87 3.89
N LEU A 120 -5.21 -10.99 4.65
CA LEU A 120 -3.86 -10.93 4.12
C LEU A 120 -3.49 -12.30 3.54
N THR A 121 -3.31 -12.37 2.24
CA THR A 121 -3.00 -13.62 1.54
C THR A 121 -1.57 -13.58 1.01
N GLY A 122 -0.70 -14.48 1.48
CA GLY A 122 0.68 -14.57 1.00
C GLY A 122 1.43 -13.24 1.00
N ASP A 123 2.17 -12.96 -0.07
CA ASP A 123 2.96 -11.73 -0.24
C ASP A 123 2.13 -10.56 -0.78
N MET A 124 0.97 -10.29 -0.18
CA MET A 124 0.10 -9.20 -0.61
C MET A 124 0.84 -7.86 -0.58
N THR A 125 0.69 -7.10 -1.65
CA THR A 125 1.29 -5.78 -1.81
C THR A 125 0.25 -4.67 -1.70
N LEU A 126 0.72 -3.42 -1.54
CA LEU A 126 -0.14 -2.23 -1.49
C LEU A 126 -1.06 -2.11 -2.71
N ILE A 127 -0.53 -2.35 -3.93
CA ILE A 127 -1.35 -2.27 -5.16
C ILE A 127 -2.47 -3.30 -5.11
N GLU A 128 -2.18 -4.52 -4.70
CA GLU A 128 -3.17 -5.59 -4.61
C GLU A 128 -4.27 -5.25 -3.60
N ALA A 129 -3.90 -4.75 -2.44
CA ALA A 129 -4.86 -4.34 -1.41
C ALA A 129 -5.79 -3.23 -1.90
N ILE A 130 -5.25 -2.20 -2.58
CA ILE A 130 -6.04 -1.13 -3.19
C ILE A 130 -6.96 -1.68 -4.28
N ALA A 131 -6.48 -2.61 -5.11
CA ALA A 131 -7.29 -3.25 -6.14
C ALA A 131 -8.44 -4.05 -5.53
N ARG A 132 -8.21 -4.81 -4.46
CA ARG A 132 -9.26 -5.53 -3.71
C ARG A 132 -10.29 -4.59 -3.08
N ALA A 133 -9.87 -3.41 -2.64
CA ALA A 133 -10.75 -2.35 -2.14
C ALA A 133 -11.50 -1.60 -3.28
N GLY A 134 -11.42 -2.08 -4.53
CA GLY A 134 -12.10 -1.50 -5.68
C GLY A 134 -11.47 -0.21 -6.21
N SER A 135 -10.19 0.02 -5.91
CA SER A 135 -9.41 1.21 -6.27
C SER A 135 -9.79 2.47 -5.48
N THR A 136 -9.02 3.54 -5.65
CA THR A 136 -9.25 4.83 -4.99
C THR A 136 -10.38 5.62 -5.66
N LEU A 137 -11.05 6.47 -4.91
CA LEU A 137 -12.04 7.40 -5.43
C LEU A 137 -11.38 8.58 -6.16
N PRO A 138 -12.09 9.27 -7.06
CA PRO A 138 -11.57 10.50 -7.70
C PRO A 138 -11.27 11.63 -6.71
N THR A 139 -11.85 11.56 -5.51
CA THR A 139 -11.63 12.50 -4.40
C THR A 139 -10.42 12.14 -3.53
N ALA A 140 -9.76 11.01 -3.80
CA ALA A 140 -8.59 10.58 -3.07
C ALA A 140 -7.37 11.46 -3.36
N ALA A 141 -6.53 11.62 -2.35
CA ALA A 141 -5.19 12.21 -2.53
C ALA A 141 -4.33 11.34 -3.45
N GLY A 142 -3.29 11.93 -4.04
CA GLY A 142 -2.33 11.20 -4.87
C GLY A 142 -1.36 10.32 -4.07
N GLU A 143 -1.56 10.20 -2.77
CA GLU A 143 -0.71 9.44 -1.84
C GLU A 143 -1.56 8.52 -0.95
N VAL A 144 -0.93 7.47 -0.46
CA VAL A 144 -1.49 6.50 0.48
C VAL A 144 -0.55 6.33 1.65
N LEU A 145 -1.10 6.22 2.84
CA LEU A 145 -0.35 6.00 4.06
C LEU A 145 -0.51 4.55 4.50
N ILE A 146 0.61 3.86 4.71
CA ILE A 146 0.63 2.57 5.39
C ILE A 146 0.94 2.85 6.85
N VAL A 147 -0.01 2.55 7.72
CA VAL A 147 0.10 2.73 9.17
C VAL A 147 0.30 1.37 9.82
N ARG A 148 1.44 1.19 10.45
CA ARG A 148 1.87 -0.06 11.08
C ARG A 148 2.12 0.13 12.57
N ALA A 149 1.70 -0.82 13.39
CA ALA A 149 2.05 -0.81 14.81
C ALA A 149 3.56 -1.04 15.00
N LYS A 150 4.19 -0.27 15.88
CA LYS A 150 5.59 -0.51 16.30
C LYS A 150 5.71 -1.64 17.30
N THR A 151 4.61 -2.04 17.92
CA THR A 151 4.54 -3.15 18.88
C THR A 151 4.20 -4.45 18.18
N ALA A 152 4.64 -5.57 18.75
CA ALA A 152 4.39 -6.91 18.20
C ALA A 152 2.92 -7.37 18.28
N THR A 153 2.05 -6.58 18.90
CA THR A 153 0.62 -6.91 19.03
C THR A 153 -0.11 -6.42 17.80
N THR A 154 -0.72 -7.34 17.05
CA THR A 154 -1.57 -7.01 15.91
C THR A 154 -2.87 -6.39 16.41
N PRO A 155 -3.19 -5.14 16.04
CA PRO A 155 -4.42 -4.51 16.47
C PRO A 155 -5.63 -5.07 15.72
N ASP A 156 -6.71 -5.33 16.46
CA ASP A 156 -7.97 -5.76 15.86
C ASP A 156 -8.71 -4.63 15.11
N ASN A 157 -8.37 -3.40 15.42
CA ASN A 157 -8.98 -2.21 14.83
C ASN A 157 -7.99 -1.47 13.94
N PRO A 158 -8.49 -0.75 12.89
CA PRO A 158 -7.63 0.05 12.03
C PRO A 158 -6.89 1.13 12.82
N LEU A 159 -5.59 1.23 12.58
CA LEU A 159 -4.75 2.29 13.13
C LEU A 159 -4.84 3.53 12.24
N LEU A 160 -5.01 4.70 12.86
CA LEU A 160 -5.05 5.96 12.12
C LEU A 160 -3.69 6.67 12.15
N PRO A 161 -3.36 7.46 11.10
CA PRO A 161 -2.20 8.33 11.12
C PRO A 161 -2.30 9.30 12.32
N GLY A 162 -1.27 9.35 13.16
CA GLY A 162 -1.28 10.15 14.39
C GLY A 162 -1.61 9.40 15.67
N ALA A 163 -1.94 8.11 15.60
CA ALA A 163 -2.02 7.27 16.79
C ALA A 163 -0.63 7.10 17.44
N GLU A 164 -0.62 6.82 18.74
CA GLU A 164 0.63 6.54 19.44
C GLU A 164 1.22 5.19 19.00
N ASN A 165 2.55 5.08 19.01
CA ASN A 165 3.29 3.85 18.69
C ASN A 165 3.02 3.28 17.28
N VAL A 166 2.82 4.14 16.28
CA VAL A 166 2.70 3.75 14.89
C VAL A 166 3.89 4.23 14.06
N GLU A 167 4.19 3.49 13.03
CA GLU A 167 5.07 3.87 11.93
C GLU A 167 4.19 4.20 10.72
N VAL A 168 4.42 5.35 10.09
CA VAL A 168 3.66 5.78 8.92
C VAL A 168 4.60 5.85 7.72
N THR A 169 4.30 5.06 6.70
CA THR A 169 5.01 5.09 5.42
C THR A 169 4.10 5.72 4.37
N THR A 170 4.53 6.81 3.76
CA THR A 170 3.80 7.47 2.67
C THR A 170 4.24 6.93 1.32
N VAL A 171 3.29 6.54 0.49
CA VAL A 171 3.51 6.02 -0.86
C VAL A 171 2.77 6.88 -1.87
N ASP A 172 3.50 7.44 -2.85
CA ASP A 172 2.93 8.20 -3.96
C ASP A 172 2.33 7.23 -4.99
N LEU A 173 1.00 7.27 -5.15
CA LEU A 173 0.27 6.41 -6.07
C LEU A 173 0.61 6.66 -7.54
N LYS A 174 0.93 7.89 -7.93
CA LYS A 174 1.29 8.19 -9.32
C LYS A 174 2.62 7.55 -9.71
N GLN A 175 3.61 7.65 -8.82
CA GLN A 175 4.89 7.00 -9.04
C GLN A 175 4.73 5.48 -9.11
N LEU A 176 3.86 4.92 -8.28
CA LEU A 176 3.56 3.50 -8.28
C LEU A 176 2.87 3.08 -9.58
N GLN A 177 1.88 3.85 -10.06
CA GLN A 177 1.17 3.61 -11.32
C GLN A 177 2.06 3.81 -12.56
N SER A 178 3.08 4.67 -12.49
CA SER A 178 4.05 4.89 -13.57
C SER A 178 5.14 3.81 -13.66
N GLY A 179 5.07 2.77 -12.82
CA GLY A 179 5.97 1.62 -12.88
C GLY A 179 7.11 1.62 -11.86
N ALA A 180 7.12 2.54 -10.89
CA ALA A 180 8.08 2.51 -9.79
C ALA A 180 7.77 1.38 -8.78
N LEU A 181 7.82 0.11 -9.26
CA LEU A 181 7.46 -1.08 -8.49
C LEU A 181 8.31 -1.28 -7.22
N SER A 182 9.49 -0.69 -7.15
CA SER A 182 10.33 -0.70 -5.94
C SER A 182 9.67 -0.04 -4.73
N ARG A 183 8.62 0.75 -4.94
CA ARG A 183 7.81 1.39 -3.90
C ARG A 183 6.52 0.63 -3.57
N ASN A 184 6.26 -0.49 -4.25
CA ASN A 184 5.13 -1.35 -3.95
C ASN A 184 5.43 -2.14 -2.67
N ALA A 185 5.06 -1.58 -1.54
CA ALA A 185 5.36 -2.14 -0.23
C ALA A 185 4.63 -3.47 -0.01
N ALA A 186 5.33 -4.46 0.53
CA ALA A 186 4.74 -5.67 1.06
C ALA A 186 4.01 -5.35 2.38
N LEU A 187 2.79 -5.83 2.49
CA LEU A 187 1.93 -5.62 3.65
C LEU A 187 2.18 -6.70 4.71
N ARG A 188 1.86 -6.36 5.94
CA ARG A 188 1.94 -7.26 7.08
C ARG A 188 0.60 -7.31 7.81
N ASP A 189 0.44 -8.36 8.60
CA ASP A 189 -0.73 -8.48 9.45
C ASP A 189 -0.94 -7.25 10.36
N GLY A 190 -2.18 -6.75 10.39
CA GLY A 190 -2.56 -5.55 11.13
C GLY A 190 -2.22 -4.23 10.47
N ASP A 191 -1.60 -4.21 9.28
CA ASP A 191 -1.35 -2.96 8.56
C ASP A 191 -2.67 -2.26 8.22
N THR A 192 -2.70 -0.96 8.41
CA THR A 192 -3.80 -0.11 7.95
C THR A 192 -3.36 0.72 6.75
N ILE A 193 -4.05 0.55 5.65
CA ILE A 193 -3.89 1.35 4.43
C ILE A 193 -4.88 2.50 4.51
N PHE A 194 -4.39 3.70 4.77
CA PHE A 194 -5.19 4.90 4.86
C PHE A 194 -5.05 5.72 3.57
N VAL A 195 -6.17 5.92 2.89
CA VAL A 195 -6.25 6.74 1.68
C VAL A 195 -6.88 8.07 2.04
N PRO A 196 -6.11 9.14 2.19
CA PRO A 196 -6.65 10.44 2.56
C PRO A 196 -7.45 11.06 1.42
N ARG A 197 -8.34 11.97 1.77
CA ARG A 197 -9.03 12.82 0.81
C ARG A 197 -8.07 13.87 0.25
N ALA A 198 -8.20 14.15 -1.04
CA ALA A 198 -7.47 15.25 -1.67
C ALA A 198 -7.84 16.58 -1.02
N GLU A 199 -6.85 17.37 -0.74
CA GLU A 199 -7.04 18.75 -0.31
C GLU A 199 -7.65 19.57 -1.43
N SER A 200 -8.39 20.62 -1.10
CA SER A 200 -9.08 21.44 -2.08
C SER A 200 -8.66 22.91 -2.01
N VAL A 201 -8.75 23.58 -3.15
CA VAL A 201 -8.75 25.04 -3.27
C VAL A 201 -10.12 25.51 -3.71
N TYR A 202 -10.44 26.74 -3.37
CA TYR A 202 -11.66 27.41 -3.79
C TYR A 202 -11.35 28.39 -4.90
N VAL A 203 -12.14 28.38 -5.97
CA VAL A 203 -12.00 29.31 -7.09
C VAL A 203 -13.27 30.15 -7.17
N PHE A 204 -13.09 31.47 -7.11
CA PHE A 204 -14.18 32.43 -7.05
C PHE A 204 -13.95 33.62 -7.99
N GLY A 205 -15.04 34.27 -8.43
CA GLY A 205 -15.03 35.45 -9.28
C GLY A 205 -15.22 35.14 -10.74
N GLN A 206 -14.49 35.82 -11.63
CA GLN A 206 -14.65 35.76 -13.09
C GLN A 206 -14.04 34.49 -13.71
N VAL A 207 -14.56 33.30 -13.31
CA VAL A 207 -14.24 32.01 -13.88
C VAL A 207 -15.52 31.33 -14.39
N ARG A 208 -15.42 30.37 -15.27
CA ARG A 208 -16.61 29.71 -15.85
C ARG A 208 -17.39 28.91 -14.82
N ASN A 209 -16.69 28.16 -13.98
CA ASN A 209 -17.31 27.32 -12.96
C ASN A 209 -16.67 27.65 -11.59
N PRO A 210 -17.21 28.62 -10.82
CA PRO A 210 -16.75 28.85 -9.45
C PRO A 210 -17.06 27.62 -8.57
N GLY A 211 -16.14 27.26 -7.66
CA GLY A 211 -16.35 26.11 -6.79
C GLY A 211 -15.08 25.66 -6.06
N ALA A 212 -15.20 24.51 -5.38
CA ALA A 212 -14.07 23.82 -4.73
C ALA A 212 -13.50 22.76 -5.67
N TYR A 213 -12.19 22.76 -5.81
CA TYR A 213 -11.47 21.85 -6.69
C TYR A 213 -10.40 21.08 -5.94
N PRO A 214 -10.36 19.74 -6.06
CA PRO A 214 -9.31 18.95 -5.45
C PRO A 214 -7.98 19.30 -6.10
N ILE A 215 -6.95 19.44 -5.29
CA ILE A 215 -5.59 19.71 -5.74
C ILE A 215 -4.65 18.57 -5.40
N GLN A 216 -3.55 18.54 -6.13
CA GLN A 216 -2.42 17.66 -5.85
C GLN A 216 -1.25 18.50 -5.40
N THR A 217 -0.27 17.86 -4.77
CA THR A 217 1.01 18.50 -4.45
C THR A 217 1.57 19.15 -5.71
N SER A 218 1.98 20.41 -5.61
CA SER A 218 2.51 21.22 -6.72
C SER A 218 1.49 21.74 -7.75
N THR A 219 0.18 21.70 -7.47
CA THR A 219 -0.82 22.34 -8.34
C THR A 219 -0.58 23.85 -8.42
N THR A 220 -0.53 24.38 -9.66
CA THR A 220 -0.35 25.83 -9.90
C THR A 220 -1.68 26.56 -9.98
N VAL A 221 -1.65 27.88 -9.83
CA VAL A 221 -2.82 28.76 -10.04
C VAL A 221 -3.44 28.53 -11.42
N LEU A 222 -2.61 28.40 -12.47
CA LEU A 222 -3.09 28.12 -13.83
C LEU A 222 -3.86 26.79 -13.91
N GLN A 223 -3.33 25.74 -13.29
CA GLN A 223 -3.99 24.42 -13.26
C GLN A 223 -5.31 24.48 -12.50
N ALA A 224 -5.35 25.13 -11.34
CA ALA A 224 -6.58 25.30 -10.56
C ALA A 224 -7.66 26.09 -11.34
N LEU A 225 -7.26 27.17 -12.06
CA LEU A 225 -8.16 27.91 -12.93
C LEU A 225 -8.64 27.07 -14.12
N SER A 226 -7.79 26.21 -14.67
CA SER A 226 -8.16 25.29 -15.76
C SER A 226 -9.21 24.28 -15.31
N LEU A 227 -9.10 23.76 -14.08
CA LEU A 227 -10.13 22.91 -13.47
C LEU A 227 -11.47 23.64 -13.34
N ALA A 228 -11.44 24.95 -13.05
CA ALA A 228 -12.62 25.82 -13.02
C ALA A 228 -13.14 26.24 -14.42
N GLY A 229 -12.65 25.60 -15.48
CA GLY A 229 -13.07 25.91 -16.86
C GLY A 229 -12.45 27.16 -17.46
N GLY A 230 -11.45 27.74 -16.79
CA GLY A 230 -10.73 28.94 -17.22
C GLY A 230 -11.38 30.25 -16.78
N VAL A 231 -10.66 31.33 -17.02
CA VAL A 231 -11.11 32.71 -16.72
C VAL A 231 -12.06 33.18 -17.81
N THR A 232 -13.13 33.90 -17.44
CA THR A 232 -14.07 34.49 -18.40
C THR A 232 -13.46 35.69 -19.13
N GLU A 233 -14.09 36.16 -20.20
CA GLU A 233 -13.64 37.34 -20.96
C GLU A 233 -13.58 38.61 -20.08
N ARG A 234 -14.39 38.64 -19.02
CA ARG A 234 -14.40 39.77 -18.04
C ARG A 234 -13.36 39.59 -16.95
N GLY A 235 -12.65 38.50 -16.88
CA GLY A 235 -11.70 38.23 -15.82
C GLY A 235 -10.35 38.94 -16.02
N ALA A 236 -9.81 39.48 -14.94
CA ALA A 236 -8.53 40.17 -14.93
C ALA A 236 -7.39 39.25 -14.52
N ILE A 237 -6.81 38.53 -15.48
CA ILE A 237 -5.73 37.55 -15.23
C ILE A 237 -4.52 38.16 -14.49
N GLY A 238 -4.15 39.42 -14.81
CA GLY A 238 -3.01 40.10 -14.17
C GLY A 238 -3.28 40.58 -12.75
N ARG A 239 -4.51 40.41 -12.21
CA ARG A 239 -4.93 40.86 -10.89
C ARG A 239 -5.43 39.74 -9.99
N ILE A 240 -5.11 38.51 -10.34
CA ILE A 240 -5.47 37.33 -9.54
C ILE A 240 -4.80 37.41 -8.18
N ARG A 241 -5.53 37.01 -7.15
CA ARG A 241 -5.07 36.99 -5.77
C ARG A 241 -5.54 35.71 -5.09
N ILE A 242 -4.77 35.33 -4.10
CA ILE A 242 -5.14 34.22 -3.20
C ILE A 242 -5.44 34.81 -1.83
N VAL A 243 -6.56 34.39 -1.27
CA VAL A 243 -6.90 34.61 0.13
C VAL A 243 -6.60 33.31 0.88
N ARG A 244 -5.79 33.42 1.91
CA ARG A 244 -5.27 32.27 2.68
C ARG A 244 -5.30 32.59 4.16
N ILE A 245 -5.47 31.56 4.99
CA ILE A 245 -5.38 31.69 6.45
C ILE A 245 -3.95 31.32 6.87
N GLU A 246 -3.18 32.31 7.36
CA GLU A 246 -1.86 32.07 7.93
C GLU A 246 -1.87 32.48 9.42
N LYS A 247 -1.49 31.55 10.30
CA LYS A 247 -1.45 31.77 11.76
C LYS A 247 -2.75 32.37 12.32
N GLY A 248 -3.90 31.92 11.82
CA GLY A 248 -5.23 32.40 12.24
C GLY A 248 -5.64 33.77 11.68
N LYS A 249 -4.85 34.37 10.80
CA LYS A 249 -5.17 35.62 10.12
C LYS A 249 -5.39 35.42 8.63
N THR A 250 -6.38 36.07 8.08
CA THR A 250 -6.62 36.10 6.64
C THR A 250 -5.59 37.01 5.97
N VAL A 251 -4.84 36.43 5.03
CA VAL A 251 -3.81 37.14 4.24
C VAL A 251 -4.22 37.10 2.78
N GLU A 252 -4.13 38.23 2.11
CA GLU A 252 -4.37 38.35 0.67
C GLU A 252 -3.02 38.55 -0.04
N VAL A 253 -2.73 37.65 -1.01
CA VAL A 253 -1.45 37.64 -1.73
C VAL A 253 -1.72 37.70 -3.24
N ARG A 254 -1.05 38.63 -3.93
CA ARG A 254 -1.00 38.64 -5.39
C ARG A 254 -0.16 37.45 -5.87
N VAL A 255 -0.65 36.76 -6.88
CA VAL A 255 0.00 35.56 -7.40
C VAL A 255 0.14 35.61 -8.91
N LYS A 256 1.12 34.84 -9.41
CA LYS A 256 1.30 34.55 -10.82
C LYS A 256 0.63 33.24 -11.15
N LEU A 257 0.35 32.99 -12.43
CA LEU A 257 -0.23 31.74 -12.89
C LEU A 257 0.64 30.52 -12.60
N THR A 258 1.95 30.72 -12.48
CA THR A 258 2.94 29.67 -12.16
C THR A 258 3.09 29.37 -10.68
N ASP A 259 2.52 30.20 -9.80
CA ASP A 259 2.66 30.01 -8.36
C ASP A 259 1.86 28.77 -7.91
N ILE A 260 2.41 28.06 -6.91
CA ILE A 260 1.79 26.87 -6.34
C ILE A 260 0.73 27.29 -5.33
N VAL A 261 -0.46 26.68 -5.45
CA VAL A 261 -1.56 26.84 -4.49
C VAL A 261 -1.39 25.88 -3.31
N ARG A 262 -1.97 26.25 -2.17
CA ARG A 262 -2.00 25.43 -0.96
C ARG A 262 -3.43 25.01 -0.63
N ALA A 263 -3.55 23.96 0.15
CA ALA A 263 -4.83 23.55 0.71
C ALA A 263 -5.55 24.71 1.41
N GLY A 264 -6.84 24.83 1.12
CA GLY A 264 -7.69 25.88 1.70
C GLY A 264 -7.53 27.26 1.08
N ASP A 265 -6.63 27.44 0.10
CA ASP A 265 -6.51 28.71 -0.63
C ASP A 265 -7.81 29.04 -1.36
N THR A 266 -8.20 30.32 -1.33
CA THR A 266 -9.26 30.86 -2.18
C THR A 266 -8.66 31.72 -3.28
N ILE A 267 -8.72 31.25 -4.51
CA ILE A 267 -8.26 31.97 -5.70
C ILE A 267 -9.37 32.91 -6.14
N ILE A 268 -9.11 34.22 -6.16
CA ILE A 268 -10.08 35.24 -6.57
C ILE A 268 -9.63 35.84 -7.90
N VAL A 269 -10.51 35.71 -8.90
CA VAL A 269 -10.34 36.34 -10.21
C VAL A 269 -11.25 37.56 -10.27
N PRO A 270 -10.71 38.80 -10.11
CA PRO A 270 -11.52 39.99 -10.15
C PRO A 270 -11.98 40.34 -11.56
N GLU A 271 -12.99 41.16 -11.66
CA GLU A 271 -13.46 41.69 -12.92
C GLU A 271 -12.46 42.69 -13.53
N ARG A 272 -12.36 42.69 -14.84
CA ARG A 272 -11.56 43.63 -15.62
C ARG A 272 -12.35 44.94 -15.76
N PHE A 273 -11.85 46.03 -15.17
CA PHE A 273 -12.36 47.33 -15.44
C PHE A 273 -11.72 47.86 -16.73
N PHE A 274 -12.54 48.42 -17.58
CA PHE A 274 -12.11 49.10 -18.80
C PHE A 274 -11.71 50.51 -18.49
#